data_6988dacbfb462fca3314b5711ea87955
#
_entry.id   6988dacbfb462fca3314b5711ea87955
#
_cell.length_a   1.000
_cell.length_b   1.000
_cell.length_c   1.000
_cell.angle_alpha   90.00
_cell.angle_beta   90.00
_cell.angle_gamma   90.00
#
_symmetry.space_group_name_H-M   'P 1'
#
loop_
_entity.id
_entity.type
_entity.pdbx_description
1 polymer ?
#
loop_
_entity_poly.entity_id
_entity_poly.type
_entity_poly.pdbx_seq_one_letter_code
_entity_poly.pdbx_strand_id
1 'polypeptide(L)'
;MIGDCEGRQTNPNYASELEMFEEVMDYEYDIQGWLEDCLDELDMREEHKALLKMCDKLLDMFGWPEYTGSDIKMRKAAIMAALGQKKESAEFCEKWFQKELENIVAAIAGVYAFIEVKAFEKAERSVERFIWDKSKCTDENNIMFMAASALYQVTGKKKEKKVIDKEMKEFEKYLKDHFE
;
A
#
# COMPACT_ATOMS: atom_id res chain seq x y z
N MET A 1 25.94 4.35 5.16
CA MET A 1 24.60 4.12 5.73
C MET A 1 24.35 2.71 6.29
N ILE A 2 25.01 1.65 5.83
CA ILE A 2 24.76 0.27 6.32
C ILE A 2 25.45 -0.01 7.68
N GLY A 3 26.42 0.77 8.10
CA GLY A 3 27.15 0.60 9.37
C GLY A 3 26.43 1.11 10.62
N ASP A 4 25.38 1.91 10.49
CA ASP A 4 24.70 2.55 11.62
C ASP A 4 23.54 1.76 12.24
N CYS A 5 23.13 0.65 11.61
CA CYS A 5 22.02 -0.17 12.13
C CYS A 5 22.35 -0.82 13.50
N GLU A 6 23.61 -1.18 13.73
CA GLU A 6 24.05 -1.73 15.02
C GLU A 6 24.08 -0.67 16.13
N GLY A 7 24.38 0.59 15.78
CA GLY A 7 24.35 1.71 16.72
C GLY A 7 22.96 2.06 17.24
N ARG A 8 21.92 1.85 16.42
CA ARG A 8 20.51 2.11 16.80
C ARG A 8 20.04 1.27 17.98
N GLN A 9 20.41 0.01 18.03
CA GLN A 9 19.98 -0.91 19.09
C GLN A 9 20.61 -0.59 20.46
N THR A 10 21.68 0.18 20.47
CA THR A 10 22.46 0.47 21.68
C THR A 10 22.39 1.92 22.14
N ASN A 11 21.93 2.85 21.30
CA ASN A 11 21.85 4.27 21.65
C ASN A 11 20.39 4.77 21.66
N PRO A 12 19.82 5.10 22.84
CA PRO A 12 18.45 5.59 22.96
C PRO A 12 18.20 6.96 22.30
N ASN A 13 19.23 7.66 21.85
CA ASN A 13 19.10 8.94 21.16
C ASN A 13 18.97 8.78 19.63
N TYR A 14 19.05 7.56 19.08
CA TYR A 14 18.77 7.33 17.68
C TYR A 14 17.27 7.32 17.43
N ALA A 15 16.86 8.09 16.43
CA ALA A 15 15.48 8.13 15.99
C ALA A 15 15.01 6.74 15.53
N SER A 16 13.88 6.28 16.06
CA SER A 16 13.27 4.99 15.69
C SER A 16 12.37 5.11 14.46
N GLU A 17 11.93 6.31 14.14
CA GLU A 17 11.04 6.63 13.02
C GLU A 17 11.80 7.48 11.99
N LEU A 18 11.42 7.34 10.72
CA LEU A 18 12.08 8.06 9.64
C LEU A 18 11.90 9.58 9.79
N GLU A 19 10.68 10.02 10.12
CA GLU A 19 10.36 11.42 10.36
C GLU A 19 11.19 12.03 11.50
N MET A 20 11.33 11.31 12.63
CA MET A 20 12.18 11.75 13.74
C MET A 20 13.65 11.85 13.34
N PHE A 21 14.10 11.05 12.37
CA PHE A 21 15.46 11.13 11.85
C PHE A 21 15.70 12.43 11.07
N GLU A 22 14.71 12.86 10.29
CA GLU A 22 14.76 14.15 9.58
C GLU A 22 14.71 15.33 10.54
N GLU A 23 13.88 15.28 11.60
CA GLU A 23 13.84 16.29 12.65
C GLU A 23 15.20 16.45 13.35
N VAL A 24 15.87 15.36 13.70
CA VAL A 24 17.21 15.39 14.31
C VAL A 24 18.25 16.03 13.40
N MET A 25 18.07 15.93 12.09
CA MET A 25 18.92 16.55 11.06
C MET A 25 18.47 17.99 10.72
N ASP A 26 17.50 18.56 11.47
CA ASP A 26 16.93 19.90 11.25
C ASP A 26 16.39 20.08 9.82
N TYR A 27 15.87 19.01 9.21
CA TYR A 27 15.37 18.95 7.83
C TYR A 27 16.38 19.44 6.77
N GLU A 28 17.68 19.37 7.08
CA GLU A 28 18.73 19.76 6.13
C GLU A 28 18.73 18.89 4.87
N TYR A 29 18.27 17.64 5.02
CA TYR A 29 18.18 16.66 3.93
C TYR A 29 16.78 16.07 3.88
N ASP A 30 16.17 16.06 2.71
CA ASP A 30 14.94 15.34 2.40
C ASP A 30 15.25 13.84 2.22
N ILE A 31 15.39 13.14 3.34
CA ILE A 31 15.77 11.72 3.34
C ILE A 31 14.59 10.86 2.88
N GLN A 32 13.37 11.23 3.29
CA GLN A 32 12.17 10.51 2.89
C GLN A 32 11.96 10.60 1.38
N GLY A 33 11.98 11.80 0.80
CA GLY A 33 11.88 11.99 -0.65
C GLY A 33 12.98 11.27 -1.42
N TRP A 34 14.21 11.33 -0.94
CA TRP A 34 15.31 10.58 -1.56
C TRP A 34 15.11 9.05 -1.51
N LEU A 35 14.57 8.51 -0.42
CA LEU A 35 14.26 7.08 -0.32
C LEU A 35 13.12 6.68 -1.26
N GLU A 36 12.09 7.52 -1.38
CA GLU A 36 10.99 7.33 -2.33
C GLU A 36 11.50 7.31 -3.77
N ASP A 37 12.34 8.28 -4.16
CA ASP A 37 12.99 8.33 -5.47
C ASP A 37 13.83 7.07 -5.75
N CYS A 38 14.56 6.57 -4.75
CA CYS A 38 15.33 5.33 -4.89
C CYS A 38 14.42 4.11 -5.11
N LEU A 39 13.28 4.02 -4.39
CA LEU A 39 12.31 2.94 -4.58
C LEU A 39 11.67 3.01 -5.97
N ASP A 40 11.32 4.22 -6.42
CA ASP A 40 10.71 4.45 -7.74
C ASP A 40 11.68 4.12 -8.87
N GLU A 41 12.95 4.51 -8.75
CA GLU A 41 13.97 4.19 -9.74
C GLU A 41 14.21 2.68 -9.86
N LEU A 42 14.23 1.94 -8.74
CA LEU A 42 14.34 0.49 -8.75
C LEU A 42 13.13 -0.18 -9.40
N ASP A 43 11.93 0.38 -9.18
CA ASP A 43 10.68 -0.11 -9.76
C ASP A 43 10.65 0.13 -11.28
N MET A 44 10.96 1.35 -11.72
CA MET A 44 11.04 1.71 -13.15
C MET A 44 12.07 0.87 -13.93
N ARG A 45 13.13 0.43 -13.27
CA ARG A 45 14.15 -0.46 -13.87
C ARG A 45 13.80 -1.93 -13.76
N GLU A 46 12.67 -2.28 -13.17
CA GLU A 46 12.26 -3.67 -12.91
C GLU A 46 13.27 -4.47 -12.06
N GLU A 47 14.04 -3.76 -11.23
CA GLU A 47 15.04 -4.34 -10.31
C GLU A 47 14.36 -4.96 -9.07
N HIS A 48 13.36 -5.82 -9.30
CA HIS A 48 12.44 -6.34 -8.30
C HIS A 48 13.12 -6.97 -7.08
N LYS A 49 14.26 -7.66 -7.27
CA LYS A 49 14.99 -8.28 -6.13
C LYS A 49 15.66 -7.24 -5.24
N ALA A 50 16.23 -6.18 -5.84
CA ALA A 50 16.85 -5.09 -5.11
C ALA A 50 15.78 -4.29 -4.36
N LEU A 51 14.67 -4.01 -5.03
CA LEU A 51 13.53 -3.29 -4.48
C LEU A 51 12.90 -4.04 -3.30
N LEU A 52 12.67 -5.37 -3.42
CA LEU A 52 12.16 -6.18 -2.31
C LEU A 52 13.08 -6.12 -1.10
N LYS A 53 14.39 -6.26 -1.32
CA LYS A 53 15.40 -6.16 -0.26
C LYS A 53 15.43 -4.79 0.39
N MET A 54 15.21 -3.72 -0.38
CA MET A 54 15.13 -2.35 0.15
C MET A 54 13.87 -2.16 1.00
N CYS A 55 12.71 -2.60 0.52
CA CYS A 55 11.47 -2.59 1.31
C CYS A 55 11.63 -3.34 2.64
N ASP A 56 12.19 -4.56 2.62
CA ASP A 56 12.43 -5.34 3.83
C ASP A 56 13.31 -4.58 4.82
N LYS A 57 14.41 -4.00 4.35
CA LYS A 57 15.32 -3.24 5.21
C LYS A 57 14.67 -2.01 5.82
N LEU A 58 13.88 -1.25 5.05
CA LEU A 58 13.19 -0.07 5.55
C LEU A 58 12.16 -0.45 6.62
N LEU A 59 11.39 -1.53 6.37
CA LEU A 59 10.40 -2.02 7.33
C LEU A 59 11.03 -2.56 8.62
N ASP A 60 12.24 -3.14 8.55
CA ASP A 60 12.96 -3.65 9.71
C ASP A 60 13.73 -2.53 10.45
N MET A 61 14.17 -1.50 9.73
CA MET A 61 15.04 -0.46 10.24
C MET A 61 14.28 0.61 11.03
N PHE A 62 13.07 0.94 10.60
CA PHE A 62 12.26 2.01 11.17
C PHE A 62 11.00 1.50 11.85
N GLY A 63 10.53 2.18 12.89
CA GLY A 63 9.16 2.09 13.37
C GLY A 63 8.23 2.83 12.40
N TRP A 64 7.04 2.29 12.20
CA TRP A 64 6.05 2.84 11.27
C TRP A 64 4.71 2.99 12.00
N PRO A 65 4.55 4.04 12.85
CA PRO A 65 3.31 4.27 13.57
C PRO A 65 2.18 4.71 12.62
N GLU A 66 0.95 4.59 13.07
CA GLU A 66 -0.24 5.15 12.40
C GLU A 66 -0.32 4.88 10.89
N TYR A 67 0.17 3.70 10.48
CA TYR A 67 0.16 3.24 9.08
C TYR A 67 1.14 3.93 8.13
N THR A 68 2.10 4.72 8.63
CA THR A 68 3.07 5.46 7.80
C THR A 68 3.93 4.59 6.89
N GLY A 69 4.10 3.30 7.20
CA GLY A 69 4.81 2.33 6.34
C GLY A 69 3.93 1.61 5.32
N SER A 70 2.69 2.04 5.09
CA SER A 70 1.73 1.34 4.23
C SER A 70 2.19 1.26 2.78
N ASP A 71 2.77 2.33 2.24
CA ASP A 71 3.24 2.36 0.84
C ASP A 71 4.38 1.36 0.62
N ILE A 72 5.33 1.27 1.55
CA ILE A 72 6.43 0.30 1.50
C ILE A 72 5.88 -1.14 1.57
N LYS A 73 4.91 -1.40 2.45
CA LYS A 73 4.27 -2.72 2.58
C LYS A 73 3.48 -3.09 1.31
N MET A 74 2.76 -2.14 0.72
CA MET A 74 2.01 -2.35 -0.52
C MET A 74 2.95 -2.63 -1.68
N ARG A 75 4.02 -1.85 -1.82
CA ARG A 75 5.08 -2.06 -2.82
C ARG A 75 5.73 -3.42 -2.65
N LYS A 76 6.09 -3.82 -1.42
CA LYS A 76 6.60 -5.15 -1.09
C LYS A 76 5.67 -6.26 -1.57
N ALA A 77 4.37 -6.17 -1.28
CA ALA A 77 3.38 -7.15 -1.69
C ALA A 77 3.30 -7.28 -3.22
N ALA A 78 3.28 -6.16 -3.95
CA ALA A 78 3.25 -6.13 -5.41
C ALA A 78 4.49 -6.80 -6.02
N ILE A 79 5.67 -6.50 -5.49
CA ILE A 79 6.93 -7.07 -5.98
C ILE A 79 7.07 -8.57 -5.67
N MET A 80 6.61 -9.03 -4.51
CA MET A 80 6.54 -10.46 -4.21
C MET A 80 5.69 -11.18 -5.27
N ALA A 81 4.55 -10.60 -5.65
CA ALA A 81 3.69 -11.16 -6.70
C ALA A 81 4.38 -11.16 -8.08
N ALA A 82 5.08 -10.06 -8.45
CA ALA A 82 5.85 -9.94 -9.69
C ALA A 82 7.00 -10.96 -9.77
N LEU A 83 7.63 -11.29 -8.64
CA LEU A 83 8.64 -12.34 -8.52
C LEU A 83 8.06 -13.77 -8.52
N GLY A 84 6.73 -13.92 -8.72
CA GLY A 84 6.05 -15.20 -8.73
C GLY A 84 5.66 -15.73 -7.34
N GLN A 85 5.96 -15.02 -6.27
CA GLN A 85 5.65 -15.37 -4.87
C GLN A 85 4.21 -14.95 -4.51
N LYS A 86 3.23 -15.33 -5.36
CA LYS A 86 1.83 -14.86 -5.24
C LYS A 86 1.16 -15.32 -3.94
N LYS A 87 1.45 -16.55 -3.49
CA LYS A 87 0.88 -17.09 -2.25
C LYS A 87 1.46 -16.38 -1.03
N GLU A 88 2.75 -16.21 -1.00
CA GLU A 88 3.49 -15.51 0.06
C GLU A 88 3.03 -14.04 0.16
N SER A 89 2.83 -13.37 -0.99
CA SER A 89 2.25 -12.02 -1.05
C SER A 89 0.85 -11.97 -0.43
N ALA A 90 -0.02 -12.92 -0.78
CA ALA A 90 -1.37 -12.99 -0.23
C ALA A 90 -1.38 -13.25 1.29
N GLU A 91 -0.50 -14.14 1.77
CA GLU A 91 -0.34 -14.40 3.21
C GLU A 91 0.22 -13.19 3.96
N PHE A 92 1.16 -12.47 3.34
CA PHE A 92 1.70 -11.22 3.89
C PHE A 92 0.61 -10.17 4.03
N CYS A 93 -0.17 -9.92 2.97
CA CYS A 93 -1.27 -8.96 2.99
C CYS A 93 -2.35 -9.35 4.01
N GLU A 94 -2.70 -10.64 4.11
CA GLU A 94 -3.68 -11.11 5.09
C GLU A 94 -3.22 -10.84 6.53
N LYS A 95 -1.97 -11.16 6.86
CA LYS A 95 -1.39 -10.90 8.18
C LYS A 95 -1.28 -9.41 8.47
N TRP A 96 -0.94 -8.62 7.48
CA TRP A 96 -0.86 -7.17 7.61
C TRP A 96 -2.25 -6.60 7.92
N PHE A 97 -3.25 -6.91 7.09
CA PHE A 97 -4.61 -6.43 7.29
C PHE A 97 -5.23 -6.91 8.61
N GLN A 98 -4.93 -8.12 9.07
CA GLN A 98 -5.38 -8.61 10.39
C GLN A 98 -4.84 -7.77 11.57
N LYS A 99 -3.67 -7.18 11.43
CA LYS A 99 -3.06 -6.30 12.45
C LYS A 99 -3.57 -4.86 12.36
N GLU A 100 -3.98 -4.42 11.19
CA GLU A 100 -4.33 -3.03 10.88
C GLU A 100 -5.70 -2.98 10.19
N LEU A 101 -6.74 -3.39 10.90
CA LEU A 101 -8.09 -3.60 10.33
C LEU A 101 -8.75 -2.33 9.75
N GLU A 102 -8.34 -1.14 10.20
CA GLU A 102 -8.85 0.13 9.69
C GLU A 102 -7.96 0.73 8.58
N ASN A 103 -6.85 0.08 8.25
CA ASN A 103 -5.94 0.51 7.21
C ASN A 103 -6.50 0.12 5.82
N ILE A 104 -7.03 1.09 5.11
CA ILE A 104 -7.59 0.88 3.76
C ILE A 104 -6.51 0.42 2.76
N VAL A 105 -5.26 0.89 2.90
CA VAL A 105 -4.14 0.50 2.01
C VAL A 105 -3.82 -0.99 2.19
N ALA A 106 -3.83 -1.48 3.45
CA ALA A 106 -3.64 -2.91 3.73
C ALA A 106 -4.76 -3.76 3.11
N ALA A 107 -6.01 -3.28 3.20
CA ALA A 107 -7.15 -3.96 2.57
C ALA A 107 -7.04 -3.99 1.05
N ILE A 108 -6.64 -2.90 0.41
CA ILE A 108 -6.45 -2.79 -1.04
C ILE A 108 -5.34 -3.73 -1.51
N ALA A 109 -4.18 -3.71 -0.86
CA ALA A 109 -3.09 -4.65 -1.14
C ALA A 109 -3.58 -6.10 -1.03
N GLY A 110 -4.40 -6.39 0.00
CA GLY A 110 -5.06 -7.69 0.16
C GLY A 110 -5.98 -8.04 -1.01
N VAL A 111 -6.83 -7.11 -1.48
CA VAL A 111 -7.72 -7.36 -2.63
C VAL A 111 -6.92 -7.78 -3.85
N TYR A 112 -5.88 -7.04 -4.22
CA TYR A 112 -5.05 -7.38 -5.39
C TYR A 112 -4.33 -8.71 -5.21
N ALA A 113 -3.72 -8.96 -4.04
CA ALA A 113 -3.04 -10.22 -3.76
C ALA A 113 -4.00 -11.43 -3.78
N PHE A 114 -5.22 -11.28 -3.25
CA PHE A 114 -6.24 -12.34 -3.27
C PHE A 114 -6.78 -12.60 -4.67
N ILE A 115 -6.88 -11.58 -5.54
CA ILE A 115 -7.22 -11.76 -6.96
C ILE A 115 -6.18 -12.67 -7.63
N GLU A 116 -4.88 -12.42 -7.41
CA GLU A 116 -3.78 -13.20 -8.01
C GLU A 116 -3.80 -14.68 -7.63
N VAL A 117 -4.25 -15.02 -6.42
CA VAL A 117 -4.38 -16.40 -5.96
C VAL A 117 -5.81 -16.94 -6.07
N LYS A 118 -6.73 -16.21 -6.70
CA LYS A 118 -8.15 -16.54 -6.90
C LYS A 118 -8.94 -16.76 -5.59
N ALA A 119 -8.51 -16.14 -4.51
CA ALA A 119 -9.20 -16.14 -3.22
C ALA A 119 -10.29 -15.03 -3.17
N PHE A 120 -11.21 -15.08 -4.13
CA PHE A 120 -12.18 -14.01 -4.38
C PHE A 120 -13.09 -13.68 -3.19
N GLU A 121 -13.46 -14.68 -2.39
CA GLU A 121 -14.28 -14.44 -1.19
C GLU A 121 -13.54 -13.59 -0.13
N LYS A 122 -12.21 -13.73 -0.03
CA LYS A 122 -11.40 -12.89 0.85
C LYS A 122 -11.34 -11.47 0.31
N ALA A 123 -11.14 -11.31 -0.99
CA ALA A 123 -11.12 -10.01 -1.66
C ALA A 123 -12.47 -9.28 -1.48
N GLU A 124 -13.60 -9.98 -1.66
CA GLU A 124 -14.94 -9.39 -1.46
C GLU A 124 -15.15 -8.89 -0.03
N ARG A 125 -14.77 -9.68 0.97
CA ARG A 125 -14.88 -9.26 2.38
C ARG A 125 -14.06 -8.00 2.67
N SER A 126 -12.87 -7.87 2.05
CA SER A 126 -12.06 -6.65 2.18
C SER A 126 -12.74 -5.44 1.53
N VAL A 127 -13.34 -5.62 0.35
CA VAL A 127 -14.10 -4.56 -0.32
C VAL A 127 -15.32 -4.15 0.50
N GLU A 128 -16.12 -5.10 0.96
CA GLU A 128 -17.36 -4.85 1.72
C GLU A 128 -17.12 -4.13 3.05
N ARG A 129 -15.95 -4.30 3.64
CA ARG A 129 -15.57 -3.58 4.87
C ARG A 129 -15.47 -2.08 4.66
N PHE A 130 -14.97 -1.62 3.50
CA PHE A 130 -14.72 -0.20 3.21
C PHE A 130 -15.75 0.41 2.26
N ILE A 131 -16.48 -0.41 1.50
CA ILE A 131 -17.56 0.03 0.61
C ILE A 131 -18.88 -0.58 1.10
N TRP A 132 -19.46 -0.01 2.14
CA TRP A 132 -20.80 -0.39 2.61
C TRP A 132 -21.92 0.19 1.74
N ASP A 133 -21.66 1.31 1.04
CA ASP A 133 -22.59 1.93 0.08
C ASP A 133 -21.88 2.11 -1.28
N LYS A 134 -22.24 1.25 -2.24
CA LYS A 134 -21.67 1.24 -3.59
C LYS A 134 -22.11 2.42 -4.46
N SER A 135 -23.06 3.23 -3.99
CA SER A 135 -23.53 4.44 -4.69
C SER A 135 -22.85 5.71 -4.18
N LYS A 136 -21.82 5.60 -3.35
CA LYS A 136 -21.14 6.73 -2.74
C LYS A 136 -19.62 6.57 -2.75
N CYS A 137 -18.98 7.09 -3.80
CA CYS A 137 -17.53 7.25 -3.87
C CYS A 137 -17.11 8.56 -3.18
N THR A 138 -16.07 8.53 -2.35
CA THR A 138 -15.56 9.67 -1.58
C THR A 138 -14.03 9.66 -1.58
N ASP A 139 -13.41 10.74 -1.10
CA ASP A 139 -11.94 10.81 -0.92
C ASP A 139 -11.40 9.67 -0.05
N GLU A 140 -12.16 9.24 0.94
CA GLU A 140 -11.74 8.20 1.89
C GLU A 140 -11.74 6.78 1.29
N ASN A 141 -12.60 6.52 0.27
CA ASN A 141 -12.79 5.17 -0.25
C ASN A 141 -12.54 5.00 -1.75
N ASN A 142 -12.21 6.07 -2.49
CA ASN A 142 -12.04 6.03 -3.95
C ASN A 142 -11.04 4.97 -4.42
N ILE A 143 -9.92 4.81 -3.70
CA ILE A 143 -8.92 3.78 -4.01
C ILE A 143 -9.46 2.36 -3.80
N MET A 144 -10.37 2.14 -2.82
CA MET A 144 -11.04 0.86 -2.66
C MET A 144 -12.06 0.60 -3.78
N PHE A 145 -12.70 1.65 -4.33
CA PHE A 145 -13.56 1.53 -5.53
C PHE A 145 -12.76 1.03 -6.73
N MET A 146 -11.52 1.48 -6.92
CA MET A 146 -10.62 0.96 -7.96
C MET A 146 -10.33 -0.53 -7.78
N ALA A 147 -10.00 -0.95 -6.56
CA ALA A 147 -9.75 -2.36 -6.24
C ALA A 147 -11.02 -3.22 -6.42
N ALA A 148 -12.19 -2.70 -6.04
CA ALA A 148 -13.49 -3.36 -6.25
C ALA A 148 -13.81 -3.52 -7.74
N SER A 149 -13.55 -2.51 -8.57
CA SER A 149 -13.72 -2.60 -10.03
C SER A 149 -12.87 -3.71 -10.62
N ALA A 150 -11.59 -3.80 -10.21
CA ALA A 150 -10.69 -4.88 -10.64
C ALA A 150 -11.21 -6.27 -10.22
N LEU A 151 -11.66 -6.42 -8.98
CA LEU A 151 -12.23 -7.66 -8.47
C LEU A 151 -13.48 -8.07 -9.26
N TYR A 152 -14.43 -7.14 -9.50
CA TYR A 152 -15.66 -7.44 -10.23
C TYR A 152 -15.41 -7.71 -11.71
N GLN A 153 -14.33 -7.16 -12.28
CA GLN A 153 -13.89 -7.48 -13.64
C GLN A 153 -13.48 -8.96 -13.75
N VAL A 154 -12.64 -9.44 -12.84
CA VAL A 154 -12.11 -10.83 -12.89
C VAL A 154 -13.14 -11.87 -12.44
N THR A 155 -14.08 -11.50 -11.57
CA THR A 155 -15.17 -12.39 -11.12
C THR A 155 -16.40 -12.37 -12.03
N GLY A 156 -16.41 -11.54 -13.08
CA GLY A 156 -17.51 -11.44 -14.02
C GLY A 156 -18.78 -10.78 -13.45
N LYS A 157 -18.68 -10.07 -12.33
CA LYS A 157 -19.79 -9.33 -11.69
C LYS A 157 -20.05 -8.00 -12.41
N LYS A 158 -20.55 -8.08 -13.66
CA LYS A 158 -20.71 -6.93 -14.56
C LYS A 158 -21.65 -5.85 -14.04
N LYS A 159 -22.69 -6.22 -13.30
CA LYS A 159 -23.66 -5.25 -12.75
C LYS A 159 -23.01 -4.42 -11.64
N GLU A 160 -22.34 -5.06 -10.72
CA GLU A 160 -21.61 -4.45 -9.61
C GLU A 160 -20.49 -3.55 -10.14
N LYS A 161 -19.71 -4.06 -11.09
CA LYS A 161 -18.68 -3.27 -11.75
C LYS A 161 -19.23 -1.99 -12.37
N LYS A 162 -20.37 -2.08 -13.09
CA LYS A 162 -20.96 -0.90 -13.73
C LYS A 162 -21.38 0.16 -12.71
N VAL A 163 -21.87 -0.23 -11.54
CA VAL A 163 -22.21 0.71 -10.47
C VAL A 163 -20.94 1.40 -9.96
N ILE A 164 -19.94 0.62 -9.60
CA ILE A 164 -18.64 1.14 -9.11
C ILE A 164 -18.01 2.11 -10.12
N ASP A 165 -17.88 1.70 -11.38
CA ASP A 165 -17.24 2.51 -12.43
C ASP A 165 -18.01 3.83 -12.70
N LYS A 166 -19.34 3.82 -12.56
CA LYS A 166 -20.17 5.01 -12.68
C LYS A 166 -19.89 6.00 -11.55
N GLU A 167 -19.92 5.53 -10.33
CA GLU A 167 -19.69 6.37 -9.14
C GLU A 167 -18.26 6.96 -9.12
N MET A 168 -17.25 6.18 -9.52
CA MET A 168 -15.88 6.69 -9.69
C MET A 168 -15.82 7.86 -10.69
N LYS A 169 -16.48 7.73 -11.84
CA LYS A 169 -16.51 8.80 -12.85
C LYS A 169 -17.24 10.05 -12.35
N GLU A 170 -18.32 9.87 -11.61
CA GLU A 170 -19.05 10.98 -11.00
C GLU A 170 -18.20 11.71 -9.95
N PHE A 171 -17.45 10.94 -9.17
CA PHE A 171 -16.50 11.48 -8.19
C PHE A 171 -15.33 12.22 -8.87
N GLU A 172 -14.71 11.64 -9.91
CA GLU A 172 -13.67 12.31 -10.70
C GLU A 172 -14.15 13.63 -11.31
N LYS A 173 -15.40 13.64 -11.82
CA LYS A 173 -16.01 14.85 -12.34
C LYS A 173 -16.21 15.90 -11.24
N TYR A 174 -16.70 15.47 -10.07
CA TYR A 174 -16.85 16.36 -8.92
C TYR A 174 -15.52 17.02 -8.53
N LEU A 175 -14.41 16.27 -8.49
CA LEU A 175 -13.10 16.82 -8.18
C LEU A 175 -12.65 17.87 -9.21
N LYS A 176 -12.82 17.61 -10.50
CA LYS A 176 -12.50 18.57 -11.57
C LYS A 176 -13.31 19.86 -11.48
N ASP A 177 -14.61 19.73 -11.21
CA ASP A 177 -15.51 20.90 -11.16
C ASP A 177 -15.25 21.81 -9.93
N HIS A 178 -14.55 21.32 -8.88
CA HIS A 178 -14.38 22.05 -7.61
C HIS A 178 -12.92 22.40 -7.27
N PHE A 179 -11.94 21.73 -7.90
CA PHE A 179 -10.52 21.88 -7.53
C PHE A 179 -9.59 22.21 -8.73
N GLU A 180 -10.05 22.20 -9.96
CA GLU A 180 -9.39 22.69 -11.17
C GLU A 180 -10.07 23.98 -11.68
#